data_b1ad0f1900fa7621d03513f7946b372d
#
_entry.id   b1ad0f1900fa7621d03513f7946b372d
#
_cell.length_a   1.000
_cell.length_b   1.000
_cell.length_c   1.000
_cell.angle_alpha   90.00
_cell.angle_beta   90.00
_cell.angle_gamma   90.00
#
_symmetry.space_group_name_H-M   'P 1'
#
loop_
_entity.id
_entity.type
_entity.pdbx_description
1 polymer ?
#
loop_
_entity_poly.entity_id
_entity_poly.type
_entity_poly.pdbx_seq_one_letter_code
_entity_poly.pdbx_strand_id
1 'polypeptide(L)'
;RAAEIWATPQGFLKAALANNARATTRAGGSSEVSFALEGKYRFVGTLNARNQVERVRTWIDNPVLGDTLVETRFSDYRDFGGVRFPARIERSQGGHPVLELQVAEVRLNPAVSITVPQEVASAPAPVIKVLASPLAEGVYFLTGGTHHSVAIEQKDHIVVVEAPLNEERSLAVIAKVKETIPGKPIKYLINTHAHFDHAGGLRTFVDEGAIIVTPHANRAYFEKAWATPRKLSPDRLARSGKPARFETFSGRHVLSDGKRSIEIHPLAGSGHSDAFAFIYLPAEKIMIAADASTST
;
A
#
# COMPACT_ATOMS: atom_id res chain seq x y z
N ARG A 1 -0.50 -1.63 -14.01
CA ARG A 1 -1.71 -2.19 -14.68
C ARG A 1 -1.37 -2.83 -16.03
N ALA A 2 -0.54 -2.22 -16.88
CA ALA A 2 -0.11 -2.85 -18.15
C ALA A 2 0.53 -4.23 -17.95
N ALA A 3 1.26 -4.43 -16.84
CA ALA A 3 1.88 -5.71 -16.50
C ALA A 3 0.88 -6.86 -16.29
N GLU A 4 -0.39 -6.58 -16.03
CA GLU A 4 -1.41 -7.63 -15.83
C GLU A 4 -1.72 -8.41 -17.11
N ILE A 5 -1.66 -7.74 -18.27
CA ILE A 5 -1.84 -8.37 -19.58
C ILE A 5 -0.73 -9.41 -19.81
N TRP A 6 0.51 -9.09 -19.43
CA TRP A 6 1.68 -9.97 -19.56
C TRP A 6 1.69 -11.12 -18.54
N ALA A 7 0.78 -11.09 -17.56
CA ALA A 7 0.57 -12.21 -16.65
C ALA A 7 -0.54 -13.18 -17.09
N THR A 8 -1.18 -12.96 -18.26
CA THR A 8 -2.08 -13.93 -18.91
C THR A 8 -1.28 -14.98 -19.68
N PRO A 9 -1.79 -16.18 -19.98
CA PRO A 9 -1.03 -17.21 -20.69
C PRO A 9 -0.46 -16.74 -22.04
N GLN A 10 -1.29 -16.16 -22.89
CA GLN A 10 -0.88 -15.67 -24.21
C GLN A 10 -0.03 -14.41 -24.13
N GLY A 11 -0.37 -13.50 -23.20
CA GLY A 11 0.42 -12.30 -22.92
C GLY A 11 1.83 -12.64 -22.47
N PHE A 12 1.97 -13.60 -21.55
CA PHE A 12 3.26 -14.07 -21.08
C PHE A 12 4.15 -14.61 -22.22
N LEU A 13 3.60 -15.48 -23.07
CA LEU A 13 4.35 -16.04 -24.21
C LEU A 13 4.75 -14.96 -25.20
N LYS A 14 3.86 -14.03 -25.55
CA LYS A 14 4.18 -12.90 -26.43
C LYS A 14 5.27 -11.99 -25.84
N ALA A 15 5.16 -11.67 -24.54
CA ALA A 15 6.17 -10.88 -23.86
C ALA A 15 7.52 -11.60 -23.77
N ALA A 16 7.52 -12.91 -23.53
CA ALA A 16 8.74 -13.71 -23.50
C ALA A 16 9.50 -13.66 -24.84
N LEU A 17 8.78 -13.81 -25.95
CA LEU A 17 9.36 -13.72 -27.31
C LEU A 17 9.93 -12.32 -27.58
N ALA A 18 9.25 -11.26 -27.14
CA ALA A 18 9.67 -9.89 -27.39
C ALA A 18 10.81 -9.39 -26.47
N ASN A 19 11.10 -10.07 -25.35
CA ASN A 19 12.04 -9.61 -24.33
C ASN A 19 13.22 -10.57 -24.09
N ASN A 20 13.67 -11.29 -25.10
CA ASN A 20 14.84 -12.18 -25.05
C ASN A 20 14.80 -13.14 -23.84
N ALA A 21 13.66 -13.81 -23.64
CA ALA A 21 13.45 -14.70 -22.52
C ALA A 21 14.48 -15.83 -22.45
N ARG A 22 14.85 -16.20 -21.25
CA ARG A 22 15.62 -17.42 -20.97
C ARG A 22 14.67 -18.55 -20.64
N ALA A 23 14.86 -19.70 -21.31
CA ALA A 23 14.14 -20.93 -21.03
C ALA A 23 15.08 -21.99 -20.47
N THR A 24 14.62 -22.70 -19.43
CA THR A 24 15.33 -23.83 -18.82
C THR A 24 14.37 -25.00 -18.71
N THR A 25 14.73 -26.12 -19.34
CA THR A 25 13.97 -27.37 -19.21
C THR A 25 14.22 -28.00 -17.84
N ARG A 26 13.16 -28.48 -17.21
CA ARG A 26 13.17 -29.18 -15.93
C ARG A 26 12.84 -30.65 -16.11
N ALA A 27 13.08 -31.44 -15.09
CA ALA A 27 12.67 -32.86 -15.06
C ALA A 27 11.15 -32.98 -15.30
N GLY A 28 10.75 -34.05 -16.03
CA GLY A 28 9.34 -34.26 -16.40
C GLY A 28 8.83 -33.44 -17.59
N GLY A 29 9.73 -32.81 -18.37
CA GLY A 29 9.38 -32.09 -19.62
C GLY A 29 8.73 -30.74 -19.39
N SER A 30 8.71 -30.22 -18.18
CA SER A 30 8.28 -28.86 -17.90
C SER A 30 9.40 -27.86 -18.20
N SER A 31 9.04 -26.59 -18.44
CA SER A 31 10.01 -25.53 -18.70
C SER A 31 9.74 -24.32 -17.82
N GLU A 32 10.82 -23.70 -17.34
CA GLU A 32 10.74 -22.37 -16.71
C GLU A 32 11.25 -21.33 -17.71
N VAL A 33 10.44 -20.31 -17.95
CA VAL A 33 10.74 -19.19 -18.85
C VAL A 33 10.78 -17.91 -18.03
N SER A 34 11.83 -17.11 -18.22
CA SER A 34 11.96 -15.84 -17.47
C SER A 34 12.47 -14.72 -18.37
N PHE A 35 11.97 -13.52 -18.13
CA PHE A 35 12.40 -12.28 -18.78
C PHE A 35 12.19 -11.08 -17.83
N ALA A 36 12.75 -9.94 -18.20
CA ALA A 36 12.51 -8.67 -17.56
C ALA A 36 11.85 -7.72 -18.56
N LEU A 37 10.76 -7.07 -18.14
CA LEU A 37 10.11 -6.02 -18.90
C LEU A 37 10.68 -4.66 -18.45
N GLU A 38 11.05 -3.81 -19.42
CA GLU A 38 11.65 -2.49 -19.15
C GLU A 38 12.89 -2.55 -18.22
N GLY A 39 13.61 -3.68 -18.20
CA GLY A 39 14.73 -3.89 -17.30
C GLY A 39 14.38 -3.94 -15.81
N LYS A 40 13.13 -3.77 -15.44
CA LYS A 40 12.66 -3.57 -14.08
C LYS A 40 11.72 -4.69 -13.60
N TYR A 41 10.72 -5.03 -14.40
CA TYR A 41 9.69 -5.99 -13.97
C TYR A 41 10.04 -7.40 -14.40
N ARG A 42 10.38 -8.24 -13.43
CA ARG A 42 10.71 -9.64 -13.67
C ARG A 42 9.44 -10.47 -13.82
N PHE A 43 9.41 -11.32 -14.85
CA PHE A 43 8.41 -12.34 -15.05
C PHE A 43 9.06 -13.72 -15.07
N VAL A 44 8.41 -14.69 -14.41
CA VAL A 44 8.83 -16.10 -14.40
C VAL A 44 7.60 -16.96 -14.60
N GLY A 45 7.54 -17.68 -15.71
CA GLY A 45 6.47 -18.61 -16.03
C GLY A 45 6.91 -20.05 -16.00
N THR A 46 6.00 -20.95 -15.67
CA THR A 46 6.17 -22.39 -15.76
C THR A 46 5.24 -22.92 -16.84
N LEU A 47 5.79 -23.67 -17.80
CA LEU A 47 5.06 -24.37 -18.83
C LEU A 47 5.11 -25.87 -18.54
N ASN A 48 4.00 -26.58 -18.74
CA ASN A 48 3.95 -28.04 -18.62
C ASN A 48 4.53 -28.72 -19.88
N ALA A 49 4.56 -30.04 -19.87
CA ALA A 49 5.04 -30.87 -20.99
C ALA A 49 4.22 -30.69 -22.29
N ARG A 50 3.03 -30.07 -22.23
CA ARG A 50 2.19 -29.70 -23.38
C ARG A 50 2.39 -28.26 -23.83
N ASN A 51 3.43 -27.56 -23.31
CA ASN A 51 3.70 -26.15 -23.53
C ASN A 51 2.56 -25.19 -23.12
N GLN A 52 1.73 -25.60 -22.16
CA GLN A 52 0.70 -24.75 -21.57
C GLN A 52 1.27 -24.02 -20.35
N VAL A 53 0.98 -22.74 -20.22
CA VAL A 53 1.42 -21.93 -19.08
C VAL A 53 0.61 -22.33 -17.85
N GLU A 54 1.26 -22.92 -16.86
CA GLU A 54 0.61 -23.34 -15.62
C GLU A 54 0.69 -22.27 -14.52
N ARG A 55 1.72 -21.43 -14.59
CA ARG A 55 1.96 -20.42 -13.57
C ARG A 55 2.75 -19.25 -14.14
N VAL A 56 2.38 -18.04 -13.74
CA VAL A 56 3.17 -16.84 -13.97
C VAL A 56 3.39 -16.13 -12.65
N ARG A 57 4.64 -15.77 -12.36
CA ARG A 57 5.04 -14.98 -11.19
C ARG A 57 5.62 -13.65 -11.67
N THR A 58 5.21 -12.58 -11.02
CA THR A 58 5.81 -11.25 -11.18
C THR A 58 5.81 -10.54 -9.84
N TRP A 59 6.57 -9.46 -9.75
CA TRP A 59 6.59 -8.63 -8.55
C TRP A 59 6.05 -7.26 -8.89
N ILE A 60 5.21 -6.73 -8.02
CA ILE A 60 4.64 -5.39 -8.11
C ILE A 60 5.12 -4.54 -6.96
N ASP A 61 5.23 -3.25 -7.18
CA ASP A 61 5.41 -2.28 -6.13
C ASP A 61 4.09 -2.13 -5.34
N ASN A 62 4.14 -2.48 -4.07
CA ASN A 62 3.03 -2.26 -3.14
C ASN A 62 3.48 -1.20 -2.12
N PRO A 63 2.76 -0.08 -1.95
CA PRO A 63 3.17 1.00 -1.07
C PRO A 63 3.31 0.59 0.40
N VAL A 64 2.57 -0.42 0.83
CA VAL A 64 2.64 -0.95 2.21
C VAL A 64 3.61 -2.12 2.32
N LEU A 65 3.46 -3.12 1.44
CA LEU A 65 4.16 -4.41 1.55
C LEU A 65 5.51 -4.46 0.83
N GLY A 66 5.88 -3.43 0.05
CA GLY A 66 7.10 -3.44 -0.77
C GLY A 66 6.97 -4.27 -2.04
N ASP A 67 8.07 -4.85 -2.51
CA ASP A 67 8.10 -5.67 -3.73
C ASP A 67 7.34 -6.98 -3.52
N THR A 68 6.06 -6.95 -3.82
CA THR A 68 5.11 -8.01 -3.50
C THR A 68 4.98 -8.99 -4.65
N LEU A 69 5.14 -10.28 -4.35
CA LEU A 69 4.92 -11.37 -5.32
C LEU A 69 3.44 -11.45 -5.71
N VAL A 70 3.18 -11.43 -7.01
CA VAL A 70 1.90 -11.82 -7.61
C VAL A 70 2.12 -13.14 -8.36
N GLU A 71 1.39 -14.17 -7.98
CA GLU A 71 1.40 -15.48 -8.63
C GLU A 71 0.03 -15.75 -9.23
N THR A 72 -0.02 -16.04 -10.52
CA THR A 72 -1.24 -16.48 -11.21
C THR A 72 -1.06 -17.91 -11.67
N ARG A 73 -1.98 -18.79 -11.31
CA ARG A 73 -2.03 -20.19 -11.70
C ARG A 73 -3.13 -20.44 -12.72
N PHE A 74 -2.86 -21.28 -13.69
CA PHE A 74 -3.74 -21.62 -14.78
C PHE A 74 -3.90 -23.14 -14.86
N SER A 75 -5.14 -23.60 -14.80
CA SER A 75 -5.45 -25.03 -14.83
C SER A 75 -6.70 -25.30 -15.67
N ASP A 76 -7.03 -26.58 -15.84
CA ASP A 76 -8.21 -27.04 -16.54
C ASP A 76 -8.32 -26.48 -17.96
N TYR A 77 -7.25 -26.67 -18.74
CA TYR A 77 -7.17 -26.17 -20.12
C TYR A 77 -8.18 -26.86 -21.02
N ARG A 78 -9.09 -26.07 -21.61
CA ARG A 78 -10.12 -26.53 -22.55
C ARG A 78 -9.95 -25.86 -23.91
N ASP A 79 -10.62 -26.43 -24.91
CA ASP A 79 -10.77 -25.80 -26.21
C ASP A 79 -11.98 -24.87 -26.21
N PHE A 80 -11.77 -23.62 -26.55
CA PHE A 80 -12.80 -22.61 -26.71
C PHE A 80 -12.80 -22.14 -28.17
N GLY A 81 -13.39 -22.92 -29.06
CA GLY A 81 -13.48 -22.55 -30.49
C GLY A 81 -12.13 -22.52 -31.21
N GLY A 82 -11.26 -23.51 -30.95
CA GLY A 82 -9.93 -23.64 -31.54
C GLY A 82 -8.81 -22.96 -30.75
N VAL A 83 -9.11 -22.35 -29.62
CA VAL A 83 -8.08 -21.79 -28.71
C VAL A 83 -8.07 -22.54 -27.38
N ARG A 84 -6.90 -23.07 -27.04
CA ARG A 84 -6.66 -23.69 -25.74
C ARG A 84 -6.47 -22.60 -24.70
N PHE A 85 -7.41 -22.52 -23.75
CA PHE A 85 -7.39 -21.53 -22.68
C PHE A 85 -7.71 -22.20 -21.33
N PRO A 86 -7.15 -21.72 -20.20
CA PRO A 86 -7.45 -22.28 -18.89
C PRO A 86 -8.90 -21.97 -18.49
N ALA A 87 -9.63 -22.99 -18.06
CA ALA A 87 -10.97 -22.79 -17.51
C ALA A 87 -10.95 -22.39 -16.04
N ARG A 88 -9.80 -22.55 -15.34
CA ARG A 88 -9.62 -22.09 -13.97
C ARG A 88 -8.38 -21.20 -13.86
N ILE A 89 -8.56 -20.02 -13.24
CA ILE A 89 -7.51 -19.04 -13.00
C ILE A 89 -7.54 -18.65 -11.52
N GLU A 90 -6.44 -18.84 -10.83
CA GLU A 90 -6.25 -18.50 -9.43
C GLU A 90 -5.11 -17.51 -9.29
N ARG A 91 -5.32 -16.45 -8.52
CA ARG A 91 -4.28 -15.43 -8.29
C ARG A 91 -4.10 -15.19 -6.80
N SER A 92 -2.84 -15.14 -6.39
CA SER A 92 -2.45 -14.72 -5.06
C SER A 92 -1.53 -13.49 -5.11
N GLN A 93 -1.59 -12.68 -4.07
CA GLN A 93 -0.71 -11.53 -3.88
C GLN A 93 -0.14 -11.59 -2.47
N GLY A 94 1.19 -11.56 -2.34
CA GLY A 94 1.86 -11.70 -1.06
C GLY A 94 1.57 -13.03 -0.35
N GLY A 95 1.18 -14.08 -1.11
CA GLY A 95 0.80 -15.39 -0.57
C GLY A 95 -0.69 -15.53 -0.23
N HIS A 96 -1.48 -14.46 -0.33
CA HIS A 96 -2.92 -14.47 -0.04
C HIS A 96 -3.75 -14.55 -1.32
N PRO A 97 -4.85 -15.34 -1.37
CA PRO A 97 -5.72 -15.42 -2.53
C PRO A 97 -6.45 -14.08 -2.73
N VAL A 98 -6.44 -13.57 -3.98
CA VAL A 98 -7.10 -12.31 -4.34
C VAL A 98 -8.09 -12.45 -5.49
N LEU A 99 -8.02 -13.57 -6.24
CA LEU A 99 -8.91 -13.83 -7.36
C LEU A 99 -9.00 -15.33 -7.60
N GLU A 100 -10.21 -15.83 -7.83
CA GLU A 100 -10.51 -17.15 -8.37
C GLU A 100 -11.57 -16.98 -9.47
N LEU A 101 -11.24 -17.45 -10.67
CA LEU A 101 -12.14 -17.37 -11.83
C LEU A 101 -12.41 -18.76 -12.39
N GLN A 102 -13.69 -19.00 -12.73
CA GLN A 102 -14.14 -20.05 -13.61
C GLN A 102 -14.51 -19.43 -14.96
N VAL A 103 -13.77 -19.79 -16.03
CA VAL A 103 -13.97 -19.25 -17.36
C VAL A 103 -15.08 -20.04 -18.06
N ALA A 104 -16.21 -19.39 -18.27
CA ALA A 104 -17.37 -19.98 -18.94
C ALA A 104 -17.28 -19.86 -20.48
N GLU A 105 -16.74 -18.75 -20.98
CA GLU A 105 -16.67 -18.45 -22.42
C GLU A 105 -15.37 -17.70 -22.76
N VAL A 106 -14.85 -17.95 -23.94
CA VAL A 106 -13.76 -17.18 -24.55
C VAL A 106 -14.17 -16.77 -25.95
N ARG A 107 -14.22 -15.47 -26.21
CA ARG A 107 -14.48 -14.91 -27.54
C ARG A 107 -13.17 -14.49 -28.19
N LEU A 108 -12.90 -15.02 -29.38
CA LEU A 108 -11.68 -14.72 -30.11
C LEU A 108 -11.80 -13.40 -30.86
N ASN A 109 -10.83 -12.53 -30.68
CA ASN A 109 -10.72 -11.24 -31.37
C ASN A 109 -12.06 -10.48 -31.46
N PRO A 110 -12.82 -10.34 -30.36
CA PRO A 110 -14.08 -9.63 -30.43
C PRO A 110 -13.81 -8.15 -30.75
N ALA A 111 -14.73 -7.52 -31.45
CA ALA A 111 -14.70 -6.06 -31.55
C ALA A 111 -14.97 -5.49 -30.15
N VAL A 112 -13.93 -4.90 -29.54
CA VAL A 112 -14.03 -4.25 -28.23
C VAL A 112 -13.84 -2.76 -28.41
N SER A 113 -14.84 -1.97 -27.98
CA SER A 113 -14.74 -0.52 -27.89
C SER A 113 -14.86 -0.12 -26.43
N ILE A 114 -13.77 0.40 -25.87
CA ILE A 114 -13.76 0.98 -24.51
C ILE A 114 -13.56 2.49 -24.69
N THR A 115 -14.65 3.22 -24.61
CA THR A 115 -14.60 4.66 -24.71
C THR A 115 -14.17 5.25 -23.35
N VAL A 116 -13.04 5.93 -23.34
CA VAL A 116 -12.65 6.75 -22.18
C VAL A 116 -13.39 8.08 -22.31
N PRO A 117 -14.20 8.50 -21.31
CA PRO A 117 -14.84 9.82 -21.35
C PRO A 117 -13.80 10.94 -21.55
N GLN A 118 -14.13 11.94 -22.34
CA GLN A 118 -13.19 13.00 -22.72
C GLN A 118 -12.64 13.75 -21.50
N GLU A 119 -13.49 13.99 -20.51
CA GLU A 119 -13.10 14.63 -19.25
C GLU A 119 -12.08 13.79 -18.43
N VAL A 120 -12.12 12.47 -18.55
CA VAL A 120 -11.12 11.56 -17.92
C VAL A 120 -9.83 11.53 -18.74
N ALA A 121 -9.96 11.46 -20.09
CA ALA A 121 -8.81 11.39 -20.98
C ALA A 121 -7.96 12.67 -20.95
N SER A 122 -8.60 13.82 -20.75
CA SER A 122 -7.96 15.15 -20.71
C SER A 122 -7.68 15.67 -19.29
N ALA A 123 -8.10 14.92 -18.24
CA ALA A 123 -7.88 15.35 -16.87
C ALA A 123 -6.36 15.45 -16.56
N PRO A 124 -5.90 16.57 -15.99
CA PRO A 124 -4.53 16.68 -15.51
C PRO A 124 -4.29 15.67 -14.38
N ALA A 125 -3.04 15.26 -14.19
CA ALA A 125 -2.69 14.46 -13.02
C ALA A 125 -3.11 15.20 -11.74
N PRO A 126 -3.76 14.51 -10.77
CA PRO A 126 -4.20 15.15 -9.54
C PRO A 126 -3.00 15.68 -8.76
N VAL A 127 -3.07 16.96 -8.39
CA VAL A 127 -2.05 17.58 -7.53
C VAL A 127 -2.41 17.31 -6.08
N ILE A 128 -1.47 16.73 -5.34
CA ILE A 128 -1.66 16.51 -3.91
C ILE A 128 -1.57 17.87 -3.19
N LYS A 129 -2.69 18.28 -2.62
CA LYS A 129 -2.78 19.47 -1.78
C LYS A 129 -3.07 19.08 -0.35
N VAL A 130 -2.43 19.78 0.60
CA VAL A 130 -2.75 19.71 2.01
C VAL A 130 -3.16 21.09 2.49
N LEU A 131 -4.33 21.16 3.08
CA LEU A 131 -4.88 22.36 3.69
C LEU A 131 -4.84 22.19 5.21
N ALA A 132 -4.48 23.24 5.94
CA ALA A 132 -4.50 23.24 7.39
C ALA A 132 -5.62 24.15 7.87
N SER A 133 -6.50 23.61 8.73
CA SER A 133 -7.56 24.37 9.38
C SER A 133 -7.40 24.27 10.90
N PRO A 134 -7.42 25.37 11.65
CA PRO A 134 -7.30 25.34 13.08
C PRO A 134 -8.55 24.69 13.71
N LEU A 135 -8.34 23.74 14.63
CA LEU A 135 -9.39 23.15 15.48
C LEU A 135 -9.38 23.80 16.88
N ALA A 136 -8.19 24.13 17.37
CA ALA A 136 -7.92 24.85 18.59
C ALA A 136 -6.53 25.50 18.51
N GLU A 137 -6.11 26.27 19.49
CA GLU A 137 -4.75 26.81 19.56
C GLU A 137 -3.74 25.67 19.47
N GLY A 138 -2.87 25.68 18.44
CA GLY A 138 -1.85 24.67 18.21
C GLY A 138 -2.38 23.28 17.80
N VAL A 139 -3.64 23.16 17.37
CA VAL A 139 -4.23 21.92 16.86
C VAL A 139 -4.82 22.19 15.48
N TYR A 140 -4.34 21.46 14.46
CA TYR A 140 -4.70 21.71 13.07
C TYR A 140 -5.18 20.44 12.38
N PHE A 141 -6.33 20.54 11.72
CA PHE A 141 -6.84 19.50 10.83
C PHE A 141 -6.20 19.64 9.45
N LEU A 142 -5.59 18.58 8.97
CA LEU A 142 -4.86 18.54 7.70
C LEU A 142 -5.65 17.75 6.66
N THR A 143 -6.30 18.44 5.75
CA THR A 143 -7.21 17.91 4.74
C THR A 143 -6.67 18.11 3.31
N GLY A 144 -7.51 17.97 2.30
CA GLY A 144 -7.17 18.11 0.88
C GLY A 144 -6.97 16.78 0.16
N GLY A 145 -7.50 15.70 0.70
CA GLY A 145 -7.56 14.36 0.13
C GLY A 145 -8.72 13.58 0.72
N THR A 146 -8.76 12.28 0.48
CA THR A 146 -9.78 11.38 1.01
C THR A 146 -9.57 11.01 2.48
N HIS A 147 -8.30 11.00 2.92
CA HIS A 147 -7.89 10.68 4.28
C HIS A 147 -7.07 11.84 4.85
N HIS A 148 -7.17 12.05 6.15
CA HIS A 148 -6.74 13.25 6.82
C HIS A 148 -5.69 12.96 7.89
N SER A 149 -5.04 14.01 8.38
CA SER A 149 -4.13 13.97 9.52
C SER A 149 -4.47 15.10 10.47
N VAL A 150 -3.98 15.03 11.71
CA VAL A 150 -4.06 16.12 12.67
C VAL A 150 -2.66 16.45 13.16
N ALA A 151 -2.28 17.73 13.14
CA ALA A 151 -1.04 18.20 13.73
C ALA A 151 -1.32 18.83 15.09
N ILE A 152 -0.57 18.43 16.10
CA ILE A 152 -0.72 18.88 17.48
C ILE A 152 0.61 19.45 17.94
N GLU A 153 0.63 20.73 18.22
CA GLU A 153 1.79 21.44 18.72
C GLU A 153 2.00 21.16 20.21
N GLN A 154 3.18 20.72 20.55
CA GLN A 154 3.69 20.59 21.92
C GLN A 154 4.74 21.69 22.18
N LYS A 155 5.26 21.77 23.41
CA LYS A 155 6.21 22.82 23.82
C LYS A 155 7.43 22.92 22.91
N ASP A 156 8.06 21.78 22.59
CA ASP A 156 9.33 21.70 21.86
C ASP A 156 9.27 20.83 20.61
N HIS A 157 8.12 20.24 20.30
CA HIS A 157 7.95 19.33 19.15
C HIS A 157 6.50 19.31 18.66
N ILE A 158 6.29 18.57 17.58
CA ILE A 158 4.97 18.35 16.98
C ILE A 158 4.65 16.85 17.07
N VAL A 159 3.39 16.54 17.36
CA VAL A 159 2.80 15.22 17.21
C VAL A 159 1.87 15.27 16.00
N VAL A 160 2.02 14.32 15.09
CA VAL A 160 1.08 14.15 13.98
C VAL A 160 0.28 12.87 14.19
N VAL A 161 -1.02 12.92 13.92
CA VAL A 161 -1.91 11.76 13.94
C VAL A 161 -2.23 11.38 12.52
N GLU A 162 -2.05 10.11 12.17
CA GLU A 162 -2.24 9.47 10.87
C GLU A 162 -1.24 9.88 9.77
N ALA A 163 -0.77 8.87 9.04
CA ALA A 163 0.08 9.00 7.86
C ALA A 163 -0.59 8.32 6.66
N PRO A 164 -1.60 8.97 6.04
CA PRO A 164 -2.46 8.31 5.09
C PRO A 164 -1.78 7.99 3.75
N LEU A 165 -2.26 6.93 3.11
CA LEU A 165 -2.10 6.53 1.72
C LEU A 165 -0.66 6.15 1.31
N ASN A 166 0.25 7.10 1.13
CA ASN A 166 1.56 6.86 0.52
C ASN A 166 2.61 7.93 0.90
N GLU A 167 3.84 7.76 0.39
CA GLU A 167 4.96 8.69 0.59
C GLU A 167 4.61 10.09 0.10
N GLU A 168 4.02 10.22 -1.08
CA GLU A 168 3.75 11.52 -1.71
C GLU A 168 2.77 12.36 -0.86
N ARG A 169 1.69 11.73 -0.36
CA ARG A 169 0.74 12.38 0.54
C ARG A 169 1.41 12.77 1.86
N SER A 170 2.21 11.90 2.43
CA SER A 170 2.91 12.16 3.69
C SER A 170 3.96 13.27 3.57
N LEU A 171 4.67 13.37 2.45
CA LEU A 171 5.58 14.49 2.19
C LEU A 171 4.83 15.82 2.15
N ALA A 172 3.66 15.86 1.50
CA ALA A 172 2.83 17.06 1.48
C ALA A 172 2.29 17.41 2.88
N VAL A 173 1.93 16.41 3.70
CA VAL A 173 1.52 16.61 5.10
C VAL A 173 2.68 17.19 5.91
N ILE A 174 3.87 16.60 5.83
CA ILE A 174 5.07 17.08 6.56
C ILE A 174 5.41 18.52 6.16
N ALA A 175 5.36 18.83 4.86
CA ALA A 175 5.62 20.20 4.38
C ALA A 175 4.60 21.19 4.96
N LYS A 176 3.29 20.84 4.94
CA LYS A 176 2.25 21.69 5.50
C LYS A 176 2.36 21.85 7.02
N VAL A 177 2.72 20.79 7.74
CA VAL A 177 2.97 20.86 9.19
C VAL A 177 4.10 21.84 9.50
N LYS A 178 5.24 21.75 8.79
CA LYS A 178 6.39 22.65 8.99
C LYS A 178 6.08 24.10 8.61
N GLU A 179 5.24 24.33 7.61
CA GLU A 179 4.73 25.65 7.23
C GLU A 179 3.82 26.24 8.31
N THR A 180 2.93 25.41 8.87
CA THR A 180 1.91 25.84 9.84
C THR A 180 2.48 26.02 11.24
N ILE A 181 3.42 25.16 11.65
CA ILE A 181 4.07 25.17 12.97
C ILE A 181 5.60 25.22 12.75
N PRO A 182 6.17 26.40 12.46
CA PRO A 182 7.59 26.52 12.14
C PRO A 182 8.48 26.31 13.38
N GLY A 183 9.72 25.89 13.16
CA GLY A 183 10.78 25.82 14.17
C GLY A 183 10.74 24.62 15.10
N LYS A 184 9.75 23.71 14.96
CA LYS A 184 9.65 22.51 15.80
C LYS A 184 9.75 21.22 14.96
N PRO A 185 10.49 20.20 15.46
CA PRO A 185 10.55 18.91 14.79
C PRO A 185 9.24 18.10 14.98
N ILE A 186 8.89 17.28 13.99
CA ILE A 186 7.89 16.24 14.14
C ILE A 186 8.55 15.08 14.90
N LYS A 187 8.23 14.93 16.19
CA LYS A 187 8.83 13.93 17.08
C LYS A 187 8.06 12.63 17.12
N TYR A 188 6.73 12.71 17.08
CA TYR A 188 5.85 11.54 17.14
C TYR A 188 4.88 11.53 15.98
N LEU A 189 4.61 10.33 15.48
CA LEU A 189 3.46 10.04 14.66
C LEU A 189 2.60 8.99 15.36
N ILE A 190 1.37 9.34 15.70
CA ILE A 190 0.37 8.41 16.25
C ILE A 190 -0.37 7.77 15.09
N ASN A 191 -0.36 6.44 15.04
CA ASN A 191 -1.14 5.66 14.09
C ASN A 191 -2.25 4.93 14.84
N THR A 192 -3.50 5.12 14.40
CA THR A 192 -4.67 4.52 15.06
C THR A 192 -4.78 3.03 14.77
N HIS A 193 -4.51 2.60 13.53
CA HIS A 193 -4.58 1.20 13.10
C HIS A 193 -3.76 0.95 11.82
N ALA A 194 -3.66 -0.32 11.41
CA ALA A 194 -2.72 -0.74 10.38
C ALA A 194 -3.25 -0.70 8.93
N HIS A 195 -4.46 -0.23 8.67
CA HIS A 195 -4.95 -0.12 7.30
C HIS A 195 -4.12 0.87 6.48
N PHE A 196 -3.94 0.59 5.19
CA PHE A 196 -3.00 1.32 4.35
C PHE A 196 -3.34 2.80 4.19
N ASP A 197 -4.62 3.10 4.18
CA ASP A 197 -5.16 4.45 4.06
C ASP A 197 -4.90 5.33 5.30
N HIS A 198 -4.47 4.72 6.42
CA HIS A 198 -4.03 5.38 7.65
C HIS A 198 -2.55 5.20 7.95
N ALA A 199 -1.94 4.14 7.42
CA ALA A 199 -0.57 3.73 7.74
C ALA A 199 0.40 3.73 6.54
N GLY A 200 -0.09 3.94 5.32
CA GLY A 200 0.71 3.81 4.10
C GLY A 200 1.88 4.78 4.00
N GLY A 201 1.83 5.89 4.70
CA GLY A 201 2.90 6.88 4.76
C GLY A 201 3.80 6.82 5.99
N LEU A 202 3.61 5.87 6.92
CA LEU A 202 4.41 5.76 8.15
C LEU A 202 5.91 5.77 7.90
N ARG A 203 6.36 5.07 6.86
CA ARG A 203 7.77 5.01 6.49
C ARG A 203 8.37 6.37 6.15
N THR A 204 7.58 7.28 5.59
CA THR A 204 7.99 8.66 5.31
C THR A 204 8.25 9.44 6.59
N PHE A 205 7.40 9.25 7.62
CA PHE A 205 7.60 9.85 8.93
C PHE A 205 8.78 9.25 9.70
N VAL A 206 9.06 7.95 9.52
CA VAL A 206 10.30 7.35 10.04
C VAL A 206 11.53 8.00 9.40
N ASP A 207 11.53 8.22 8.08
CA ASP A 207 12.61 8.93 7.39
C ASP A 207 12.74 10.39 7.87
N GLU A 208 11.65 11.05 8.19
CA GLU A 208 11.64 12.38 8.81
C GLU A 208 12.26 12.38 10.22
N GLY A 209 12.31 11.24 10.90
CA GLY A 209 12.87 11.04 12.23
C GLY A 209 11.84 10.86 13.34
N ALA A 210 10.55 10.74 13.00
CA ALA A 210 9.48 10.53 13.97
C ALA A 210 9.54 9.14 14.62
N ILE A 211 9.08 9.07 15.87
CA ILE A 211 8.78 7.84 16.59
C ILE A 211 7.34 7.47 16.26
N ILE A 212 7.11 6.22 15.86
CA ILE A 212 5.77 5.72 15.57
C ILE A 212 5.11 5.21 16.86
N VAL A 213 4.04 5.89 17.27
CA VAL A 213 3.21 5.50 18.42
C VAL A 213 2.01 4.72 17.90
N THR A 214 1.88 3.45 18.25
CA THR A 214 0.84 2.57 17.69
C THR A 214 0.44 1.47 18.68
N PRO A 215 -0.77 0.88 18.59
CA PRO A 215 -1.12 -0.31 19.35
C PRO A 215 -0.05 -1.39 19.24
N HIS A 216 0.22 -2.07 20.37
CA HIS A 216 1.32 -3.05 20.45
C HIS A 216 1.20 -4.14 19.38
N ALA A 217 0.00 -4.61 19.08
CA ALA A 217 -0.24 -5.65 18.09
C ALA A 217 0.15 -5.25 16.65
N ASN A 218 0.15 -3.95 16.32
CA ASN A 218 0.50 -3.47 14.99
C ASN A 218 2.01 -3.49 14.72
N ARG A 219 2.85 -3.47 15.75
CA ARG A 219 4.31 -3.41 15.60
C ARG A 219 4.87 -4.56 14.79
N ALA A 220 4.51 -5.80 15.14
CA ALA A 220 5.01 -6.98 14.45
C ALA A 220 4.59 -7.01 12.97
N TYR A 221 3.39 -6.51 12.65
CA TYR A 221 2.92 -6.34 11.28
C TYR A 221 3.80 -5.36 10.51
N PHE A 222 4.07 -4.16 11.05
CA PHE A 222 4.91 -3.17 10.39
C PHE A 222 6.34 -3.65 10.22
N GLU A 223 6.94 -4.26 11.23
CA GLU A 223 8.30 -4.82 11.15
C GLU A 223 8.40 -5.87 10.03
N LYS A 224 7.41 -6.78 9.93
CA LYS A 224 7.34 -7.79 8.87
C LYS A 224 7.16 -7.16 7.49
N ALA A 225 6.22 -6.23 7.35
CA ALA A 225 5.94 -5.55 6.07
C ALA A 225 7.15 -4.73 5.58
N TRP A 226 7.85 -4.06 6.50
CA TRP A 226 8.99 -3.20 6.17
C TRP A 226 10.30 -3.96 5.96
N ALA A 227 10.39 -5.22 6.36
CA ALA A 227 11.52 -6.09 6.03
C ALA A 227 11.52 -6.51 4.55
N THR A 228 10.40 -6.39 3.84
CA THR A 228 10.30 -6.70 2.41
C THR A 228 11.10 -5.67 1.59
N PRO A 229 11.91 -6.12 0.60
CA PRO A 229 12.66 -5.22 -0.26
C PRO A 229 11.75 -4.23 -1.01
N ARG A 230 12.27 -3.04 -1.33
CA ARG A 230 11.64 -2.01 -2.15
C ARG A 230 12.56 -1.61 -3.29
N LYS A 231 12.87 -2.57 -4.17
CA LYS A 231 13.76 -2.36 -5.33
C LYS A 231 13.02 -1.81 -6.54
N LEU A 232 11.75 -2.16 -6.70
CA LEU A 232 10.93 -1.69 -7.82
C LEU A 232 10.64 -0.20 -7.72
N SER A 233 10.38 0.30 -6.52
CA SER A 233 10.12 1.72 -6.27
C SER A 233 10.65 2.08 -4.88
N PRO A 234 11.95 2.37 -4.73
CA PRO A 234 12.54 2.71 -3.44
C PRO A 234 11.94 4.01 -2.91
N ASP A 235 11.28 3.94 -1.75
CA ASP A 235 10.84 5.12 -1.00
C ASP A 235 12.03 5.81 -0.29
N ARG A 236 11.80 6.95 0.36
CA ARG A 236 12.85 7.69 1.07
C ARG A 236 13.51 6.86 2.16
N LEU A 237 12.72 6.09 2.93
CA LEU A 237 13.25 5.25 3.99
C LEU A 237 14.12 4.11 3.45
N ALA A 238 13.75 3.50 2.31
CA ALA A 238 14.59 2.49 1.65
C ALA A 238 15.92 3.07 1.16
N ARG A 239 15.94 4.35 0.75
CA ARG A 239 17.15 5.05 0.32
C ARG A 239 18.03 5.49 1.50
N SER A 240 17.43 5.98 2.59
CA SER A 240 18.16 6.48 3.75
C SER A 240 18.63 5.39 4.71
N GLY A 241 17.88 4.26 4.77
CA GLY A 241 18.17 3.15 5.68
C GLY A 241 18.01 3.48 7.16
N LYS A 242 17.31 4.56 7.52
CA LYS A 242 17.10 4.94 8.90
C LYS A 242 16.33 3.87 9.67
N PRO A 243 16.71 3.56 10.91
CA PRO A 243 15.97 2.59 11.72
C PRO A 243 14.63 3.15 12.18
N ALA A 244 13.57 2.33 12.11
CA ALA A 244 12.29 2.67 12.70
C ALA A 244 12.35 2.60 14.23
N ARG A 245 11.73 3.57 14.89
CA ARG A 245 11.54 3.59 16.33
C ARG A 245 10.06 3.54 16.63
N PHE A 246 9.69 2.59 17.49
CA PHE A 246 8.31 2.39 17.91
C PHE A 246 8.14 2.63 19.39
N GLU A 247 7.09 3.34 19.75
CA GLU A 247 6.53 3.41 21.09
C GLU A 247 5.15 2.75 21.04
N THR A 248 4.96 1.68 21.79
CA THR A 248 3.75 0.85 21.67
C THR A 248 3.00 0.79 22.97
N PHE A 249 1.68 0.62 22.88
CA PHE A 249 0.78 0.56 24.02
C PHE A 249 -0.25 -0.56 23.89
N SER A 250 -0.71 -1.08 25.04
CA SER A 250 -1.82 -2.04 25.13
C SER A 250 -2.96 -1.51 26.00
N GLY A 251 -2.74 -0.47 26.78
CA GLY A 251 -3.70 0.27 27.57
C GLY A 251 -3.69 1.75 27.21
N ARG A 252 -4.41 2.57 27.98
CA ARG A 252 -4.34 4.03 27.82
C ARG A 252 -2.87 4.50 27.85
N HIS A 253 -2.50 5.29 26.86
CA HIS A 253 -1.18 5.89 26.74
C HIS A 253 -1.30 7.41 26.70
N VAL A 254 -0.30 8.14 27.22
CA VAL A 254 -0.36 9.59 27.28
C VAL A 254 0.97 10.19 26.83
N LEU A 255 0.92 11.04 25.82
CA LEU A 255 2.01 11.94 25.48
C LEU A 255 1.72 13.30 26.11
N SER A 256 2.66 13.84 26.90
CA SER A 256 2.49 15.14 27.54
C SER A 256 3.81 15.92 27.60
N ASP A 257 3.71 17.21 27.41
CA ASP A 257 4.82 18.18 27.59
C ASP A 257 4.66 19.03 28.86
N GLY A 258 3.69 18.70 29.71
CA GLY A 258 3.31 19.45 30.90
C GLY A 258 2.33 20.60 30.63
N LYS A 259 2.17 21.07 29.37
CA LYS A 259 1.16 22.06 28.98
C LYS A 259 -0.06 21.37 28.33
N ARG A 260 0.19 20.43 27.44
CA ARG A 260 -0.87 19.70 26.72
C ARG A 260 -0.68 18.20 26.89
N SER A 261 -1.78 17.50 27.17
CA SER A 261 -1.84 16.04 27.21
C SER A 261 -2.59 15.53 25.99
N ILE A 262 -2.05 14.48 25.37
CA ILE A 262 -2.64 13.72 24.26
C ILE A 262 -2.89 12.33 24.81
N GLU A 263 -4.14 11.96 25.00
CA GLU A 263 -4.52 10.64 25.48
C GLU A 263 -4.81 9.73 24.30
N ILE A 264 -4.26 8.52 24.32
CA ILE A 264 -4.45 7.50 23.31
C ILE A 264 -5.15 6.33 23.97
N HIS A 265 -6.31 5.97 23.47
CA HIS A 265 -7.16 4.94 24.07
C HIS A 265 -7.35 3.78 23.11
N PRO A 266 -6.92 2.55 23.45
CA PRO A 266 -7.26 1.37 22.68
C PRO A 266 -8.78 1.17 22.64
N LEU A 267 -9.30 0.82 21.46
CA LEU A 267 -10.71 0.49 21.25
C LEU A 267 -10.85 -1.02 21.14
N ALA A 268 -11.27 -1.64 22.23
CA ALA A 268 -11.52 -3.09 22.24
C ALA A 268 -12.82 -3.43 21.50
N GLY A 269 -12.82 -4.56 20.79
CA GLY A 269 -14.02 -5.07 20.09
C GLY A 269 -14.42 -4.24 18.87
N SER A 270 -13.50 -3.46 18.29
CA SER A 270 -13.74 -2.77 17.02
C SER A 270 -14.02 -3.78 15.91
N GLY A 271 -15.15 -3.64 15.23
CA GLY A 271 -15.43 -4.43 14.02
C GLY A 271 -14.60 -4.03 12.81
N HIS A 272 -13.84 -2.92 12.90
CA HIS A 272 -13.04 -2.39 11.82
C HIS A 272 -11.60 -2.93 11.80
N SER A 273 -10.98 -3.04 12.97
CA SER A 273 -9.60 -3.55 13.12
C SER A 273 -9.38 -4.11 14.50
N ASP A 274 -8.66 -5.24 14.61
CA ASP A 274 -8.35 -5.91 15.89
C ASP A 274 -7.46 -5.05 16.81
N ALA A 275 -6.69 -4.12 16.23
CA ALA A 275 -5.78 -3.24 16.96
C ALA A 275 -6.04 -1.78 16.53
N PHE A 276 -6.99 -1.17 17.20
CA PHE A 276 -7.48 0.18 16.92
C PHE A 276 -7.34 1.09 18.15
N ALA A 277 -7.12 2.39 17.91
CA ALA A 277 -7.13 3.39 18.97
C ALA A 277 -7.80 4.68 18.50
N PHE A 278 -8.38 5.43 19.42
CA PHE A 278 -8.75 6.83 19.22
C PHE A 278 -7.90 7.74 20.11
N ILE A 279 -7.83 9.01 19.77
CA ILE A 279 -7.03 10.00 20.46
C ILE A 279 -7.96 11.04 21.05
N TYR A 280 -7.67 11.48 22.27
CA TYR A 280 -8.42 12.51 22.98
C TYR A 280 -7.50 13.61 23.51
N LEU A 281 -7.89 14.85 23.28
CA LEU A 281 -7.25 16.05 23.80
C LEU A 281 -8.15 16.63 24.90
N PRO A 282 -7.86 16.37 26.19
CA PRO A 282 -8.80 16.71 27.28
C PRO A 282 -9.04 18.21 27.44
N ALA A 283 -8.00 19.02 27.28
CA ALA A 283 -8.10 20.47 27.45
C ALA A 283 -8.93 21.10 26.32
N GLU A 284 -8.78 20.66 25.12
CA GLU A 284 -9.48 21.13 23.92
C GLU A 284 -10.86 20.46 23.73
N LYS A 285 -11.10 19.33 24.40
CA LYS A 285 -12.30 18.49 24.25
C LYS A 285 -12.45 17.97 22.80
N ILE A 286 -11.32 17.66 22.14
CA ILE A 286 -11.28 17.16 20.77
C ILE A 286 -11.02 15.65 20.81
N MET A 287 -11.85 14.88 20.09
CA MET A 287 -11.64 13.47 19.84
C MET A 287 -11.28 13.25 18.36
N ILE A 288 -10.23 12.45 18.12
CA ILE A 288 -9.81 12.02 16.80
C ILE A 288 -10.08 10.52 16.71
N ALA A 289 -11.09 10.14 15.98
CA ALA A 289 -11.64 8.79 15.98
C ALA A 289 -11.27 7.96 14.74
N ALA A 290 -10.65 8.56 13.73
CA ALA A 290 -10.39 7.90 12.44
C ALA A 290 -11.65 7.14 11.96
N ASP A 291 -11.53 5.84 11.68
CA ASP A 291 -12.63 5.00 11.17
C ASP A 291 -13.55 4.41 12.28
N ALA A 292 -13.34 4.79 13.54
CA ALA A 292 -14.25 4.37 14.62
C ALA A 292 -15.64 5.02 14.50
N SER A 293 -15.75 6.14 13.77
CA SER A 293 -17.02 6.76 13.43
C SER A 293 -16.97 7.41 12.06
N THR A 294 -17.99 7.20 11.25
CA THR A 294 -18.21 7.98 10.02
C THR A 294 -19.15 9.14 10.35
N SER A 295 -18.78 10.36 9.96
CA SER A 295 -19.72 11.48 9.95
C SER A 295 -20.82 11.13 8.94
N THR A 296 -22.03 10.94 9.40
CA THR A 296 -23.24 10.85 8.56
C THR A 296 -23.54 12.19 7.91
#